data_c6e87c0facd0f2c6f094fde3a1b63dc9
#
_entry.id   c6e87c0facd0f2c6f094fde3a1b63dc9
#
_cell.length_a   1.000
_cell.length_b   1.000
_cell.length_c   1.000
_cell.angle_alpha   90.00
_cell.angle_beta   90.00
_cell.angle_gamma   90.00
#
_symmetry.space_group_name_H-M   'P 1'
#
loop_
_entity.id
_entity.type
_entity.pdbx_description
1 polymer ?
#
loop_
_entity_poly.entity_id
_entity_poly.type
_entity_poly.pdbx_seq_one_letter_code
_entity_poly.pdbx_strand_id
1 'polypeptide(L)'
;ASGLDHPRWLYRLPNGDILVAESNAPPRPEGQSGGIRGWIQGLVMKKAGARAPSANRITLLRDADGDGIAETRTAFLENLTSPFGMALVGDTLYVANADAVVAFPYETGQTRITAAARRLAALPAGRNHHWTKSLVASADGTRLYVGVGSNSNIAEHGMAEEEGRAAIHEIDIATGVGRVFASGLRNPVGLAWQPDSGKLWTAVNERDELGNDLVPDYMTSVTPAGFYGWPWSYYGQIVDTRVEPANPEMVARALKPDYALGAHTASLGLTFGEGGLFPARYRGGAFVGQHGSWNRTPRTGYRVIFVPFSGGVPSGPPEDILTGFLNAQDQAMGRPVGVQFDGAGALLVADDVGNVIWRVSPAT
;
A
#
# COMPACT_ATOMS: atom_id res chain seq x y z
N ALA A 1 10.04 -12.57 11.54
CA ALA A 1 9.08 -13.70 11.56
C ALA A 1 9.05 -14.35 10.18
N SER A 2 8.93 -15.68 10.11
CA SER A 2 8.90 -16.47 8.88
C SER A 2 7.70 -17.42 8.85
N GLY A 3 7.41 -18.03 7.67
CA GLY A 3 6.31 -18.99 7.53
C GLY A 3 4.93 -18.34 7.66
N LEU A 4 4.79 -17.08 7.30
CA LEU A 4 3.53 -16.38 7.13
C LEU A 4 2.89 -16.77 5.79
N ASP A 5 1.65 -16.41 5.58
CA ASP A 5 0.92 -16.69 4.37
C ASP A 5 0.63 -15.39 3.61
N HIS A 6 1.55 -15.00 2.72
CA HIS A 6 1.44 -13.81 1.90
C HIS A 6 1.28 -12.53 2.73
N PRO A 7 2.24 -12.18 3.62
CA PRO A 7 2.16 -10.99 4.46
C PRO A 7 2.25 -9.73 3.60
N ARG A 8 1.26 -8.85 3.70
CA ARG A 8 1.14 -7.68 2.82
C ARG A 8 1.28 -6.35 3.55
N TRP A 9 0.64 -6.21 4.72
CA TRP A 9 0.60 -4.93 5.43
C TRP A 9 0.89 -5.11 6.88
N LEU A 10 1.44 -4.07 7.50
CA LEU A 10 1.87 -4.06 8.88
C LEU A 10 1.20 -2.91 9.62
N TYR A 11 0.85 -3.13 10.87
CA TYR A 11 0.38 -2.10 11.77
C TYR A 11 0.93 -2.33 13.18
N ARG A 12 1.59 -1.32 13.75
CA ARG A 12 2.08 -1.35 15.12
C ARG A 12 1.01 -0.88 16.08
N LEU A 13 0.64 -1.74 17.03
CA LEU A 13 -0.22 -1.39 18.16
C LEU A 13 0.55 -0.57 19.20
N PRO A 14 -0.15 0.26 20.03
CA PRO A 14 0.52 1.09 21.05
C PRO A 14 1.35 0.33 22.08
N ASN A 15 1.02 -0.94 22.33
CA ASN A 15 1.75 -1.82 23.24
C ASN A 15 2.98 -2.51 22.60
N GLY A 16 3.28 -2.18 21.33
CA GLY A 16 4.41 -2.73 20.58
C GLY A 16 4.10 -3.96 19.75
N ASP A 17 2.96 -4.62 19.93
CA ASP A 17 2.56 -5.74 19.08
C ASP A 17 2.44 -5.32 17.61
N ILE A 18 2.76 -6.21 16.69
CA ILE A 18 2.67 -6.01 15.26
C ILE A 18 1.52 -6.84 14.69
N LEU A 19 0.57 -6.16 14.05
CA LEU A 19 -0.46 -6.81 13.26
C LEU A 19 0.01 -6.95 11.80
N VAL A 20 -0.18 -8.14 11.25
CA VAL A 20 0.20 -8.49 9.88
C VAL A 20 -1.04 -8.89 9.10
N ALA A 21 -1.37 -8.16 8.04
CA ALA A 21 -2.40 -8.59 7.10
C ALA A 21 -1.83 -9.67 6.18
N GLU A 22 -2.31 -10.90 6.34
CA GLU A 22 -1.99 -12.04 5.47
C GLU A 22 -3.13 -12.17 4.45
N SER A 23 -2.90 -11.71 3.23
CA SER A 23 -3.97 -11.55 2.24
C SER A 23 -3.47 -11.56 0.80
N ASN A 24 -4.36 -11.91 -0.10
CA ASN A 24 -4.17 -11.82 -1.54
C ASN A 24 -5.44 -11.31 -2.21
N ALA A 25 -5.40 -11.10 -3.53
CA ALA A 25 -6.55 -10.62 -4.30
C ALA A 25 -7.79 -11.50 -4.06
N PRO A 26 -8.97 -10.89 -3.88
CA PRO A 26 -10.22 -11.63 -3.79
C PRO A 26 -10.51 -12.35 -5.12
N PRO A 27 -11.34 -13.40 -5.10
CA PRO A 27 -11.82 -14.04 -6.33
C PRO A 27 -12.46 -13.02 -7.27
N ARG A 28 -12.16 -13.11 -8.56
CA ARG A 28 -12.81 -12.25 -9.57
C ARG A 28 -14.24 -12.72 -9.78
N PRO A 29 -15.19 -11.77 -10.03
CA PRO A 29 -16.55 -12.13 -10.41
C PRO A 29 -16.60 -13.03 -11.64
N GLU A 30 -17.56 -13.94 -11.71
CA GLU A 30 -17.77 -14.81 -12.87
C GLU A 30 -17.97 -13.97 -14.15
N GLY A 31 -17.44 -14.45 -15.28
CA GLY A 31 -17.52 -13.76 -16.58
C GLY A 31 -16.48 -12.66 -16.83
N GLN A 32 -15.65 -12.31 -15.85
CA GLN A 32 -14.61 -11.30 -15.98
C GLN A 32 -13.20 -11.88 -16.21
N SER A 33 -13.09 -13.04 -16.85
CA SER A 33 -11.80 -13.63 -17.23
C SER A 33 -11.12 -12.77 -18.32
N GLY A 34 -9.86 -12.41 -18.11
CA GLY A 34 -9.11 -11.47 -18.97
C GLY A 34 -8.71 -11.98 -20.35
N GLY A 35 -9.44 -12.91 -20.97
CA GLY A 35 -9.14 -13.48 -22.28
C GLY A 35 -7.71 -14.09 -22.37
N ILE A 36 -7.18 -14.23 -23.59
CA ILE A 36 -5.83 -14.78 -23.82
C ILE A 36 -4.73 -13.93 -23.17
N ARG A 37 -4.86 -12.60 -23.17
CA ARG A 37 -3.93 -11.69 -22.47
C ARG A 37 -3.93 -11.91 -20.95
N GLY A 38 -5.09 -12.07 -20.34
CA GLY A 38 -5.22 -12.36 -18.91
C GLY A 38 -4.69 -13.75 -18.55
N TRP A 39 -4.75 -14.71 -19.47
CA TRP A 39 -4.16 -16.04 -19.29
C TRP A 39 -2.61 -15.99 -19.31
N ILE A 40 -1.99 -15.25 -20.26
CA ILE A 40 -0.54 -15.05 -20.33
C ILE A 40 -0.05 -14.26 -19.10
N GLN A 41 -0.73 -13.16 -18.74
CA GLN A 41 -0.46 -12.40 -17.52
C GLN A 41 -0.55 -13.29 -16.28
N GLY A 42 -1.57 -14.17 -16.24
CA GLY A 42 -1.76 -15.14 -15.18
C GLY A 42 -0.62 -16.15 -15.04
N LEU A 43 0.00 -16.58 -16.13
CA LEU A 43 1.16 -17.48 -16.11
C LEU A 43 2.42 -16.77 -15.59
N VAL A 44 2.63 -15.51 -15.99
CA VAL A 44 3.75 -14.69 -15.51
C VAL A 44 3.58 -14.38 -14.03
N MET A 45 2.37 -14.01 -13.58
CA MET A 45 2.06 -13.76 -12.18
C MET A 45 2.13 -15.03 -11.31
N LYS A 46 1.77 -16.20 -11.86
CA LYS A 46 1.92 -17.49 -11.16
C LYS A 46 3.39 -17.82 -10.90
N LYS A 47 4.27 -17.53 -11.88
CA LYS A 47 5.73 -17.67 -11.69
C LYS A 47 6.31 -16.69 -10.67
N ALA A 48 5.62 -15.56 -10.44
CA ALA A 48 6.00 -14.55 -9.46
C ALA A 48 5.34 -14.76 -8.07
N GLY A 49 4.71 -15.91 -7.81
CA GLY A 49 4.10 -16.23 -6.51
C GLY A 49 2.74 -15.56 -6.23
N ALA A 50 2.19 -14.78 -7.17
CA ALA A 50 1.02 -13.91 -6.95
C ALA A 50 -0.35 -14.62 -7.04
N ARG A 51 -0.43 -15.95 -6.97
CA ARG A 51 -1.70 -16.72 -7.09
C ARG A 51 -1.98 -17.68 -5.94
N ALA A 52 -1.48 -17.41 -4.75
CA ALA A 52 -1.95 -18.12 -3.56
C ALA A 52 -3.37 -17.64 -3.20
N PRO A 53 -4.26 -18.50 -2.68
CA PRO A 53 -5.52 -18.05 -2.09
C PRO A 53 -5.24 -17.04 -0.98
N SER A 54 -6.14 -16.08 -0.76
CA SER A 54 -6.01 -15.15 0.35
C SER A 54 -6.22 -15.89 1.68
N ALA A 55 -5.30 -15.71 2.64
CA ALA A 55 -5.45 -16.24 3.99
C ALA A 55 -6.59 -15.56 4.76
N ASN A 56 -7.00 -14.35 4.33
CA ASN A 56 -8.15 -13.62 4.87
C ASN A 56 -8.09 -13.42 6.38
N ARG A 57 -6.88 -13.20 6.92
CA ARG A 57 -6.66 -13.01 8.35
C ARG A 57 -5.69 -11.88 8.66
N ILE A 58 -5.74 -11.42 9.89
CA ILE A 58 -4.70 -10.61 10.51
C ILE A 58 -4.03 -11.45 11.58
N THR A 59 -2.71 -11.54 11.52
CA THR A 59 -1.86 -12.24 12.48
C THR A 59 -1.23 -11.23 13.42
N LEU A 60 -1.25 -11.51 14.72
CA LEU A 60 -0.51 -10.76 15.73
C LEU A 60 0.85 -11.40 15.95
N LEU A 61 1.88 -10.58 15.97
CA LEU A 61 3.23 -10.91 16.37
C LEU A 61 3.58 -10.10 17.62
N ARG A 62 4.05 -10.76 18.68
CA ARG A 62 4.54 -10.13 19.92
C ARG A 62 5.94 -10.61 20.22
N ASP A 63 6.83 -9.65 20.34
CA ASP A 63 8.19 -9.79 20.86
C ASP A 63 8.13 -9.43 22.34
N ALA A 64 8.15 -10.45 23.21
CA ALA A 64 7.88 -10.27 24.63
C ALA A 64 9.13 -9.88 25.43
N ASP A 65 10.33 -10.26 24.96
CA ASP A 65 11.60 -10.00 25.63
C ASP A 65 12.42 -8.87 24.94
N GLY A 66 11.96 -8.38 23.79
CA GLY A 66 12.55 -7.23 23.10
C GLY A 66 13.79 -7.57 22.25
N ASP A 67 14.01 -8.85 21.93
CA ASP A 67 15.17 -9.29 21.14
C ASP A 67 14.99 -9.09 19.62
N GLY A 68 13.77 -8.77 19.19
CA GLY A 68 13.40 -8.55 17.79
C GLY A 68 12.87 -9.80 17.11
N ILE A 69 12.63 -10.89 17.86
CA ILE A 69 12.01 -12.12 17.39
C ILE A 69 10.67 -12.29 18.11
N ALA A 70 9.59 -12.49 17.38
CA ALA A 70 8.28 -12.66 17.98
C ALA A 70 8.09 -14.08 18.51
N GLU A 71 7.95 -14.27 19.85
CA GLU A 71 7.64 -15.54 20.51
C GLU A 71 6.17 -15.88 20.38
N THR A 72 5.30 -14.87 20.36
CA THR A 72 3.87 -15.08 20.20
C THR A 72 3.45 -14.79 18.76
N ARG A 73 2.80 -15.77 18.16
CA ARG A 73 2.15 -15.65 16.86
C ARG A 73 0.75 -16.23 16.92
N THR A 74 -0.27 -15.41 16.72
CA THR A 74 -1.67 -15.85 16.79
C THR A 74 -2.49 -15.26 15.64
N ALA A 75 -3.51 -16.01 15.20
CA ALA A 75 -4.56 -15.45 14.33
C ALA A 75 -5.39 -14.46 15.15
N PHE A 76 -5.15 -13.18 14.96
CA PHE A 76 -5.79 -12.08 15.69
C PHE A 76 -7.22 -11.82 15.23
N LEU A 77 -7.42 -11.80 13.91
CA LEU A 77 -8.72 -11.73 13.24
C LEU A 77 -8.74 -12.72 12.07
N GLU A 78 -9.84 -13.41 11.90
CA GLU A 78 -10.07 -14.40 10.85
C GLU A 78 -11.34 -14.09 10.06
N ASN A 79 -11.52 -14.77 8.93
CA ASN A 79 -12.71 -14.66 8.07
C ASN A 79 -12.98 -13.24 7.55
N LEU A 80 -11.90 -12.53 7.23
CA LEU A 80 -11.94 -11.23 6.57
C LEU A 80 -12.02 -11.38 5.04
N THR A 81 -12.19 -10.27 4.32
CA THR A 81 -12.25 -10.26 2.85
C THR A 81 -11.03 -9.56 2.30
N SER A 82 -9.94 -10.29 2.07
CA SER A 82 -8.66 -9.74 1.60
C SER A 82 -8.28 -8.46 2.37
N PRO A 83 -8.05 -8.54 3.70
CA PRO A 83 -7.74 -7.39 4.54
C PRO A 83 -6.39 -6.77 4.15
N PHE A 84 -6.27 -5.45 4.30
CA PHE A 84 -5.02 -4.76 4.01
C PHE A 84 -4.70 -3.69 5.06
N GLY A 85 -5.23 -2.48 4.96
CA GLY A 85 -4.95 -1.39 5.88
C GLY A 85 -5.63 -1.56 7.24
N MET A 86 -4.98 -1.07 8.27
CA MET A 86 -5.44 -1.11 9.66
C MET A 86 -5.21 0.23 10.34
N ALA A 87 -6.10 0.63 11.23
CA ALA A 87 -5.94 1.79 12.10
C ALA A 87 -6.67 1.57 13.42
N LEU A 88 -6.02 1.91 14.55
CA LEU A 88 -6.62 1.91 15.86
C LEU A 88 -7.00 3.34 16.25
N VAL A 89 -8.25 3.57 16.63
CA VAL A 89 -8.73 4.83 17.17
C VAL A 89 -9.47 4.56 18.47
N GLY A 90 -8.93 5.07 19.57
CA GLY A 90 -9.42 4.72 20.90
C GLY A 90 -9.32 3.21 21.14
N ASP A 91 -10.45 2.60 21.43
CA ASP A 91 -10.64 1.17 21.66
C ASP A 91 -11.25 0.42 20.46
N THR A 92 -11.17 1.00 19.27
CA THR A 92 -11.74 0.42 18.04
C THR A 92 -10.67 0.22 16.98
N LEU A 93 -10.45 -1.04 16.59
CA LEU A 93 -9.61 -1.39 15.46
C LEU A 93 -10.43 -1.39 14.17
N TYR A 94 -10.01 -0.54 13.22
CA TYR A 94 -10.57 -0.48 11.88
C TYR A 94 -9.69 -1.27 10.93
N VAL A 95 -10.33 -2.06 10.08
CA VAL A 95 -9.68 -2.88 9.03
C VAL A 95 -10.32 -2.57 7.69
N ALA A 96 -9.51 -2.24 6.71
CA ALA A 96 -9.96 -2.09 5.33
C ALA A 96 -9.86 -3.45 4.61
N ASN A 97 -11.01 -4.05 4.36
CA ASN A 97 -11.20 -5.18 3.46
C ASN A 97 -11.27 -4.71 2.00
N ALA A 98 -11.23 -5.63 1.05
CA ALA A 98 -11.33 -5.31 -0.38
C ALA A 98 -12.66 -4.63 -0.79
N ASP A 99 -13.70 -4.69 0.07
CA ASP A 99 -15.07 -4.24 -0.21
C ASP A 99 -15.67 -3.30 0.85
N ALA A 100 -15.03 -3.16 1.99
CA ALA A 100 -15.56 -2.36 3.10
C ALA A 100 -14.50 -2.00 4.13
N VAL A 101 -14.72 -0.93 4.89
CA VAL A 101 -14.08 -0.72 6.19
C VAL A 101 -14.96 -1.35 7.26
N VAL A 102 -14.34 -2.21 8.07
CA VAL A 102 -14.97 -2.88 9.21
C VAL A 102 -14.29 -2.47 10.52
N ALA A 103 -15.05 -2.50 11.61
CA ALA A 103 -14.61 -2.09 12.93
C ALA A 103 -14.79 -3.22 13.95
N PHE A 104 -13.83 -3.35 14.85
CA PHE A 104 -13.82 -4.33 15.93
C PHE A 104 -13.50 -3.65 17.26
N PRO A 105 -14.13 -4.04 18.38
CA PRO A 105 -13.67 -3.62 19.70
C PRO A 105 -12.28 -4.20 19.96
N TYR A 106 -11.40 -3.38 20.53
CA TYR A 106 -10.03 -3.74 20.85
C TYR A 106 -9.71 -3.46 22.32
N GLU A 107 -9.08 -4.42 22.96
CA GLU A 107 -8.52 -4.28 24.31
C GLU A 107 -7.01 -4.45 24.27
N THR A 108 -6.27 -3.56 24.93
CA THR A 108 -4.81 -3.61 24.97
C THR A 108 -4.30 -4.93 25.52
N GLY A 109 -3.39 -5.56 24.79
CA GLY A 109 -2.75 -6.81 25.19
C GLY A 109 -3.53 -8.08 24.80
N GLN A 110 -4.76 -8.00 24.30
CA GLN A 110 -5.45 -9.18 23.78
C GLN A 110 -4.72 -9.75 22.57
N THR A 111 -4.79 -11.08 22.42
CA THR A 111 -4.10 -11.80 21.33
C THR A 111 -5.07 -12.30 20.27
N ARG A 112 -6.38 -12.12 20.46
CA ARG A 112 -7.42 -12.51 19.53
C ARG A 112 -8.67 -11.66 19.75
N ILE A 113 -9.33 -11.26 18.65
CA ILE A 113 -10.67 -10.67 18.67
C ILE A 113 -11.67 -11.71 18.15
N THR A 114 -12.71 -12.01 18.95
CA THR A 114 -13.79 -12.93 18.59
C THR A 114 -15.10 -12.21 18.31
N ALA A 115 -15.17 -10.91 18.58
CA ALA A 115 -16.34 -10.10 18.32
C ALA A 115 -16.64 -10.03 16.80
N ALA A 116 -17.92 -10.00 16.46
CA ALA A 116 -18.35 -9.85 15.07
C ALA A 116 -17.95 -8.46 14.53
N ALA A 117 -17.58 -8.42 13.26
CA ALA A 117 -17.28 -7.18 12.55
C ALA A 117 -18.50 -6.27 12.46
N ARG A 118 -18.34 -5.00 12.78
CA ARG A 118 -19.33 -3.95 12.46
C ARG A 118 -18.89 -3.25 11.18
N ARG A 119 -19.67 -3.32 10.11
CA ARG A 119 -19.39 -2.58 8.88
C ARG A 119 -19.54 -1.08 9.14
N LEU A 120 -18.49 -0.31 8.88
CA LEU A 120 -18.50 1.16 8.97
C LEU A 120 -18.93 1.78 7.65
N ALA A 121 -18.25 1.44 6.55
CA ALA A 121 -18.47 2.02 5.23
C ALA A 121 -18.24 0.98 4.13
N ALA A 122 -19.00 1.08 3.04
CA ALA A 122 -18.74 0.33 1.82
C ALA A 122 -17.56 0.97 1.06
N LEU A 123 -16.77 0.14 0.37
CA LEU A 123 -15.72 0.56 -0.54
C LEU A 123 -16.01 0.03 -1.95
N PRO A 124 -15.54 0.71 -3.01
CA PRO A 124 -15.62 0.19 -4.36
C PRO A 124 -15.05 -1.23 -4.45
N ALA A 125 -15.87 -2.17 -4.90
CA ALA A 125 -15.60 -3.61 -4.96
C ALA A 125 -15.78 -4.15 -6.41
N GLY A 126 -16.10 -5.43 -6.57
CA GLY A 126 -16.32 -6.05 -7.87
C GLY A 126 -15.03 -6.58 -8.49
N ARG A 127 -14.65 -6.09 -9.67
CA ARG A 127 -13.44 -6.54 -10.40
C ARG A 127 -12.17 -6.44 -9.55
N ASN A 128 -12.00 -5.36 -8.78
CA ASN A 128 -10.87 -5.15 -7.88
C ASN A 128 -9.51 -5.47 -8.52
N HIS A 129 -9.24 -4.89 -9.71
CA HIS A 129 -7.94 -5.06 -10.37
C HIS A 129 -6.79 -4.66 -9.44
N HIS A 130 -6.89 -3.46 -8.84
CA HIS A 130 -6.09 -3.05 -7.69
C HIS A 130 -6.97 -3.19 -6.44
N TRP A 131 -6.80 -4.30 -5.74
CA TRP A 131 -7.71 -4.72 -4.66
C TRP A 131 -7.32 -4.16 -3.29
N THR A 132 -6.06 -3.78 -3.10
CA THR A 132 -5.55 -3.27 -1.82
C THR A 132 -6.27 -2.01 -1.37
N LYS A 133 -6.52 -1.91 -0.09
CA LYS A 133 -7.18 -0.78 0.56
C LYS A 133 -6.34 -0.37 1.78
N SER A 134 -5.35 0.50 1.57
CA SER A 134 -4.58 1.08 2.68
C SER A 134 -5.46 1.97 3.56
N LEU A 135 -5.12 2.11 4.82
CA LEU A 135 -5.93 2.83 5.79
C LEU A 135 -5.04 3.59 6.77
N VAL A 136 -5.37 4.85 7.00
CA VAL A 136 -4.80 5.65 8.10
C VAL A 136 -5.90 6.49 8.74
N ALA A 137 -5.78 6.76 10.04
CA ALA A 137 -6.66 7.67 10.76
C ALA A 137 -6.11 9.10 10.77
N SER A 138 -6.99 10.09 10.87
CA SER A 138 -6.60 11.46 11.20
C SER A 138 -6.08 11.55 12.64
N ALA A 139 -5.22 12.54 12.91
CA ALA A 139 -4.62 12.72 14.23
C ALA A 139 -5.65 12.97 15.34
N ASP A 140 -6.78 13.59 15.01
CA ASP A 140 -7.89 13.84 15.94
C ASP A 140 -8.83 12.64 16.14
N GLY A 141 -8.59 11.53 15.41
CA GLY A 141 -9.38 10.31 15.49
C GLY A 141 -10.80 10.43 14.93
N THR A 142 -11.12 11.47 14.13
CA THR A 142 -12.48 11.68 13.60
C THR A 142 -12.68 11.14 12.19
N ARG A 143 -11.60 10.89 11.44
CA ARG A 143 -11.60 10.49 10.03
C ARG A 143 -10.70 9.30 9.75
N LEU A 144 -11.09 8.51 8.76
CA LEU A 144 -10.24 7.50 8.13
C LEU A 144 -9.98 7.89 6.68
N TYR A 145 -8.76 7.67 6.21
CA TYR A 145 -8.37 7.85 4.81
C TYR A 145 -8.05 6.49 4.20
N VAL A 146 -8.67 6.18 3.06
CA VAL A 146 -8.57 4.86 2.41
C VAL A 146 -8.09 5.01 0.98
N GLY A 147 -6.99 4.38 0.62
CA GLY A 147 -6.53 4.28 -0.77
C GLY A 147 -7.33 3.24 -1.54
N VAL A 148 -7.87 3.62 -2.68
CA VAL A 148 -8.66 2.77 -3.58
C VAL A 148 -8.09 2.84 -4.98
N GLY A 149 -7.40 1.79 -5.42
CA GLY A 149 -6.81 1.73 -6.75
C GLY A 149 -7.82 1.55 -7.88
N SER A 150 -7.42 1.83 -9.11
CA SER A 150 -8.22 1.68 -10.31
C SER A 150 -8.64 0.23 -10.58
N ASN A 151 -9.64 0.05 -11.41
CA ASN A 151 -10.12 -1.27 -11.87
C ASN A 151 -9.43 -1.76 -13.14
N SER A 152 -8.51 -0.96 -13.67
CA SER A 152 -7.88 -1.19 -14.98
C SER A 152 -6.50 -0.53 -15.04
N ASN A 153 -5.79 -0.72 -16.15
CA ASN A 153 -4.53 -0.04 -16.41
C ASN A 153 -4.74 1.43 -16.85
N ILE A 154 -5.65 1.65 -17.81
CA ILE A 154 -5.90 2.95 -18.46
C ILE A 154 -7.39 3.20 -18.69
N ALA A 155 -8.27 2.74 -17.84
CA ALA A 155 -9.73 2.77 -17.97
C ALA A 155 -10.28 1.97 -19.17
N GLU A 156 -9.57 0.92 -19.61
CA GLU A 156 -9.93 0.05 -20.75
C GLU A 156 -11.24 -0.72 -20.58
N HIS A 157 -11.82 -0.70 -19.37
CA HIS A 157 -13.14 -1.28 -19.09
C HIS A 157 -14.27 -0.24 -19.07
N GLY A 158 -13.94 1.01 -19.40
CA GLY A 158 -14.86 2.14 -19.36
C GLY A 158 -14.87 2.89 -18.03
N MET A 159 -15.14 4.19 -18.07
CA MET A 159 -15.12 5.08 -16.91
C MET A 159 -16.13 4.71 -15.82
N ALA A 160 -17.24 4.05 -16.17
CA ALA A 160 -18.22 3.59 -15.19
C ALA A 160 -17.65 2.54 -14.22
N GLU A 161 -16.70 1.70 -14.67
CA GLU A 161 -16.00 0.73 -13.83
C GLU A 161 -15.00 1.40 -12.87
N GLU A 162 -14.67 2.67 -13.10
CA GLU A 162 -13.73 3.45 -12.31
C GLU A 162 -14.41 4.41 -11.32
N GLU A 163 -15.73 4.38 -11.20
CA GLU A 163 -16.45 5.24 -10.28
C GLU A 163 -15.96 5.02 -8.83
N GLY A 164 -15.54 6.11 -8.16
CA GLY A 164 -14.98 6.09 -6.81
C GLY A 164 -13.60 5.42 -6.71
N ARG A 165 -12.93 5.12 -7.82
CA ARG A 165 -11.62 4.47 -7.87
C ARG A 165 -10.50 5.43 -8.30
N ALA A 166 -9.26 4.93 -8.30
CA ALA A 166 -8.06 5.74 -8.50
C ALA A 166 -8.07 6.98 -7.59
N ALA A 167 -8.37 6.76 -6.31
CA ALA A 167 -8.74 7.81 -5.38
C ALA A 167 -8.32 7.48 -3.94
N ILE A 168 -8.25 8.52 -3.12
CA ILE A 168 -8.25 8.40 -1.66
C ILE A 168 -9.62 8.85 -1.16
N HIS A 169 -10.27 8.02 -0.35
CA HIS A 169 -11.53 8.32 0.30
C HIS A 169 -11.28 8.84 1.71
N GLU A 170 -12.07 9.82 2.15
CA GLU A 170 -12.18 10.25 3.53
C GLU A 170 -13.52 9.76 4.08
N ILE A 171 -13.49 9.08 5.23
CA ILE A 171 -14.66 8.50 5.88
C ILE A 171 -14.80 9.09 7.28
N ASP A 172 -15.95 9.61 7.60
CA ASP A 172 -16.32 10.07 8.95
C ASP A 172 -16.54 8.85 9.86
N ILE A 173 -15.79 8.75 10.96
CA ILE A 173 -15.84 7.58 11.85
C ILE A 173 -17.18 7.47 12.57
N ALA A 174 -17.80 8.59 12.94
CA ALA A 174 -19.05 8.61 13.70
C ALA A 174 -20.24 8.17 12.85
N THR A 175 -20.28 8.54 11.57
CA THR A 175 -21.41 8.32 10.67
C THR A 175 -21.19 7.24 9.64
N GLY A 176 -19.93 6.90 9.32
CA GLY A 176 -19.57 6.02 8.20
C GLY A 176 -19.72 6.68 6.82
N VAL A 177 -20.08 7.96 6.76
CA VAL A 177 -20.24 8.69 5.48
C VAL A 177 -18.87 8.96 4.88
N GLY A 178 -18.69 8.55 3.62
CA GLY A 178 -17.44 8.75 2.87
C GLY A 178 -17.59 9.73 1.72
N ARG A 179 -16.48 10.36 1.33
CA ARG A 179 -16.34 11.16 0.13
C ARG A 179 -14.99 10.92 -0.53
N VAL A 180 -14.86 11.19 -1.81
CA VAL A 180 -13.56 11.24 -2.47
C VAL A 180 -12.79 12.45 -1.94
N PHE A 181 -11.62 12.20 -1.35
CA PHE A 181 -10.72 13.20 -0.82
C PHE A 181 -9.77 13.75 -1.89
N ALA A 182 -9.20 12.84 -2.71
CA ALA A 182 -8.36 13.16 -3.86
C ALA A 182 -8.54 12.07 -4.92
N SER A 183 -8.32 12.40 -6.21
CA SER A 183 -8.56 11.50 -7.33
C SER A 183 -7.47 11.56 -8.39
N GLY A 184 -7.55 10.68 -9.41
CA GLY A 184 -6.55 10.58 -10.46
C GLY A 184 -5.24 9.95 -10.00
N LEU A 185 -5.26 9.23 -8.88
CA LEU A 185 -4.17 8.46 -8.30
C LEU A 185 -4.36 7.00 -8.70
N ARG A 186 -3.71 6.53 -9.77
CA ARG A 186 -4.01 5.21 -10.36
C ARG A 186 -4.12 4.09 -9.32
N ASN A 187 -3.11 3.91 -8.49
CA ASN A 187 -3.13 2.91 -7.41
C ASN A 187 -2.39 3.46 -6.17
N PRO A 188 -3.07 4.27 -5.33
CA PRO A 188 -2.50 4.82 -4.11
C PRO A 188 -2.46 3.72 -3.04
N VAL A 189 -1.29 3.17 -2.75
CA VAL A 189 -1.15 2.05 -1.80
C VAL A 189 -0.57 2.51 -0.48
N GLY A 190 0.63 3.10 -0.46
CA GLY A 190 1.22 3.63 0.76
C GLY A 190 0.50 4.90 1.21
N LEU A 191 -0.03 4.92 2.43
CA LEU A 191 -0.56 6.13 3.06
C LEU A 191 0.14 6.36 4.39
N ALA A 192 0.68 7.57 4.59
CA ALA A 192 1.31 7.95 5.86
C ALA A 192 1.26 9.46 6.08
N TRP A 193 1.17 9.87 7.35
CA TRP A 193 1.29 11.26 7.75
C TRP A 193 2.77 11.64 7.87
N GLN A 194 3.20 12.69 7.16
CA GLN A 194 4.54 13.22 7.29
C GLN A 194 4.65 14.01 8.60
N PRO A 195 5.58 13.64 9.50
CA PRO A 195 5.54 14.12 10.89
C PRO A 195 5.79 15.63 11.06
N ASP A 196 6.61 16.25 10.21
CA ASP A 196 6.95 17.67 10.37
C ASP A 196 5.89 18.61 9.79
N SER A 197 5.26 18.21 8.68
CA SER A 197 4.26 19.01 7.97
C SER A 197 2.82 18.66 8.32
N GLY A 198 2.57 17.50 8.91
CA GLY A 198 1.22 16.97 9.14
C GLY A 198 0.43 16.66 7.86
N LYS A 199 1.06 16.68 6.70
CA LYS A 199 0.40 16.34 5.43
C LYS A 199 0.27 14.84 5.24
N LEU A 200 -0.84 14.41 4.67
CA LEU A 200 -1.00 13.04 4.18
C LEU A 200 -0.16 12.86 2.92
N TRP A 201 0.63 11.79 2.87
CA TRP A 201 1.40 11.37 1.70
C TRP A 201 0.93 10.02 1.20
N THR A 202 1.11 9.79 -0.09
CA THR A 202 0.83 8.50 -0.72
C THR A 202 1.95 8.08 -1.68
N ALA A 203 2.21 6.77 -1.74
CA ALA A 203 2.96 6.14 -2.82
C ALA A 203 1.97 5.59 -3.85
N VAL A 204 2.19 5.90 -5.12
CA VAL A 204 1.30 5.53 -6.22
C VAL A 204 2.05 4.65 -7.21
N ASN A 205 1.49 3.46 -7.45
CA ASN A 205 1.92 2.58 -8.52
C ASN A 205 1.20 2.97 -9.80
N GLU A 206 1.98 3.42 -10.78
CA GLU A 206 1.49 4.01 -12.03
C GLU A 206 1.20 2.99 -13.14
N ARG A 207 0.72 3.52 -14.28
CA ARG A 207 0.28 2.73 -15.42
C ARG A 207 1.43 2.04 -16.15
N ASP A 208 1.12 0.90 -16.74
CA ASP A 208 2.01 0.06 -17.54
C ASP A 208 1.88 0.35 -19.04
N GLU A 209 2.73 -0.30 -19.85
CA GLU A 209 2.66 -0.39 -21.31
C GLU A 209 3.04 0.90 -22.08
N LEU A 210 3.91 1.76 -21.51
CA LEU A 210 4.60 2.85 -22.23
C LEU A 210 6.11 2.60 -22.36
N GLY A 211 6.53 1.34 -22.44
CA GLY A 211 7.94 0.95 -22.52
C GLY A 211 8.58 0.78 -21.14
N ASN A 212 9.91 0.63 -21.13
CA ASN A 212 10.67 0.34 -19.91
C ASN A 212 10.82 1.55 -18.97
N ASP A 213 10.85 2.76 -19.51
CA ASP A 213 11.27 3.96 -18.78
C ASP A 213 10.10 4.92 -18.45
N LEU A 214 8.86 4.55 -18.84
CA LEU A 214 7.62 5.26 -18.54
C LEU A 214 6.55 4.28 -18.05
N VAL A 215 5.69 4.68 -17.12
CA VAL A 215 5.57 5.94 -16.38
C VAL A 215 6.25 5.76 -15.03
N PRO A 216 6.90 6.78 -14.44
CA PRO A 216 7.45 6.62 -13.10
C PRO A 216 6.33 6.46 -12.08
N ASP A 217 6.47 5.48 -11.19
CA ASP A 217 5.80 5.51 -9.90
C ASP A 217 6.21 6.77 -9.16
N TYR A 218 5.39 7.23 -8.23
CA TYR A 218 5.70 8.45 -7.50
C TYR A 218 5.19 8.41 -6.06
N MET A 219 5.71 9.30 -5.24
CA MET A 219 5.07 9.68 -3.98
C MET A 219 4.73 11.17 -4.01
N THR A 220 3.64 11.53 -3.33
CA THR A 220 3.16 12.92 -3.31
C THR A 220 2.41 13.23 -2.02
N SER A 221 2.48 14.49 -1.60
CA SER A 221 1.55 15.04 -0.60
C SER A 221 0.16 15.15 -1.20
N VAL A 222 -0.86 14.74 -0.44
CA VAL A 222 -2.23 14.66 -0.95
C VAL A 222 -2.96 15.97 -0.67
N THR A 223 -3.37 16.66 -1.72
CA THR A 223 -4.16 17.90 -1.64
C THR A 223 -5.65 17.56 -1.61
N PRO A 224 -6.44 18.10 -0.66
CA PRO A 224 -7.90 17.94 -0.66
C PRO A 224 -8.51 18.40 -1.98
N ALA A 225 -9.41 17.59 -2.56
CA ALA A 225 -10.02 17.78 -3.88
C ALA A 225 -9.00 17.83 -5.04
N GLY A 226 -7.74 17.44 -4.81
CA GLY A 226 -6.70 17.35 -5.83
C GLY A 226 -6.98 16.25 -6.84
N PHE A 227 -6.60 16.50 -8.10
CA PHE A 227 -6.63 15.53 -9.19
C PHE A 227 -5.21 15.31 -9.73
N TYR A 228 -4.76 14.06 -9.86
CA TYR A 228 -3.37 13.71 -10.18
C TYR A 228 -3.17 13.09 -11.57
N GLY A 229 -4.21 13.16 -12.42
CA GLY A 229 -4.10 12.95 -13.86
C GLY A 229 -4.71 11.66 -14.39
N TRP A 230 -4.58 10.52 -13.70
CA TRP A 230 -5.11 9.26 -14.19
C TRP A 230 -6.64 9.30 -14.40
N PRO A 231 -7.19 8.79 -15.53
CA PRO A 231 -6.49 8.09 -16.60
C PRO A 231 -5.94 8.97 -17.73
N TRP A 232 -6.34 10.23 -17.85
CA TRP A 232 -6.11 11.09 -19.04
C TRP A 232 -4.70 11.66 -19.15
N SER A 233 -3.98 11.71 -18.05
CA SER A 233 -2.57 12.14 -18.00
C SER A 233 -1.80 11.40 -16.92
N TYR A 234 -0.49 11.45 -17.00
CA TYR A 234 0.42 10.89 -16.01
C TYR A 234 1.47 11.92 -15.61
N TYR A 235 2.01 11.77 -14.41
CA TYR A 235 3.02 12.63 -13.79
C TYR A 235 2.70 14.13 -13.99
N GLY A 236 1.49 14.53 -13.68
CA GLY A 236 0.92 15.85 -13.91
C GLY A 236 0.17 15.92 -15.24
N GLN A 237 0.54 16.87 -16.11
CA GLN A 237 -0.21 17.19 -17.32
C GLN A 237 0.34 16.54 -18.61
N ILE A 238 1.13 15.46 -18.49
CA ILE A 238 1.60 14.72 -19.67
C ILE A 238 0.44 13.85 -20.15
N VAL A 239 -0.14 14.20 -21.32
CA VAL A 239 -1.33 13.54 -21.87
C VAL A 239 -1.04 12.07 -22.16
N ASP A 240 -1.91 11.17 -21.68
CA ASP A 240 -1.94 9.78 -22.15
C ASP A 240 -2.82 9.69 -23.41
N THR A 241 -2.18 9.64 -24.57
CA THR A 241 -2.85 9.62 -25.88
C THR A 241 -3.56 8.30 -26.18
N ARG A 242 -3.48 7.32 -25.32
CA ARG A 242 -4.13 6.00 -25.48
C ARG A 242 -5.47 5.93 -24.75
N VAL A 243 -5.85 6.98 -24.02
CA VAL A 243 -7.11 7.02 -23.25
C VAL A 243 -8.18 7.77 -24.04
N GLU A 244 -9.29 7.09 -24.29
CA GLU A 244 -10.44 7.65 -24.98
C GLU A 244 -11.72 7.52 -24.12
N PRO A 245 -12.60 8.54 -24.15
CA PRO A 245 -12.43 9.84 -24.79
C PRO A 245 -11.39 10.71 -24.09
N ALA A 246 -10.66 11.52 -24.85
CA ALA A 246 -9.73 12.52 -24.30
C ALA A 246 -10.48 13.54 -23.44
N ASN A 247 -9.82 14.05 -22.38
CA ASN A 247 -10.39 15.05 -21.49
C ASN A 247 -9.38 16.17 -21.17
N PRO A 248 -9.20 17.15 -22.08
CA PRO A 248 -8.24 18.23 -21.90
C PRO A 248 -8.48 19.08 -20.64
N GLU A 249 -9.73 19.24 -20.23
CA GLU A 249 -10.08 20.01 -19.03
C GLU A 249 -9.54 19.32 -17.76
N MET A 250 -9.68 18.01 -17.68
CA MET A 250 -9.13 17.24 -16.56
C MET A 250 -7.61 17.22 -16.60
N VAL A 251 -7.00 17.10 -17.77
CA VAL A 251 -5.54 17.20 -17.92
C VAL A 251 -5.02 18.54 -17.40
N ALA A 252 -5.68 19.65 -17.75
CA ALA A 252 -5.29 20.99 -17.29
C ALA A 252 -5.36 21.16 -15.76
N ARG A 253 -6.19 20.37 -15.08
CA ARG A 253 -6.34 20.38 -13.61
C ARG A 253 -5.36 19.45 -12.91
N ALA A 254 -4.66 18.57 -13.63
CA ALA A 254 -3.81 17.57 -13.03
C ALA A 254 -2.62 18.19 -12.28
N LEU A 255 -2.50 17.83 -11.03
CA LEU A 255 -1.39 18.20 -10.16
C LEU A 255 -0.16 17.34 -10.49
N LYS A 256 1.01 17.98 -10.52
CA LYS A 256 2.27 17.25 -10.66
C LYS A 256 2.65 16.62 -9.31
N PRO A 257 2.98 15.32 -9.27
CA PRO A 257 3.49 14.69 -8.05
C PRO A 257 4.81 15.29 -7.57
N ASP A 258 5.04 15.20 -6.25
CA ASP A 258 6.21 15.80 -5.61
C ASP A 258 7.53 15.08 -5.93
N TYR A 259 7.50 13.73 -6.07
CA TYR A 259 8.73 12.94 -6.23
C TYR A 259 8.54 11.67 -7.07
N ALA A 260 9.34 11.52 -8.11
CA ALA A 260 9.37 10.31 -8.95
C ALA A 260 10.18 9.19 -8.28
N LEU A 261 9.61 7.98 -8.23
CA LEU A 261 10.22 6.80 -7.62
C LEU A 261 10.85 5.84 -8.63
N GLY A 262 10.80 6.18 -9.93
CA GLY A 262 11.27 5.36 -11.03
C GLY A 262 10.17 4.54 -11.70
N ALA A 263 10.39 4.20 -12.98
CA ALA A 263 9.40 3.46 -13.77
C ALA A 263 9.32 1.99 -13.35
N HIS A 264 8.09 1.47 -13.25
CA HIS A 264 7.78 0.08 -12.96
C HIS A 264 8.36 -0.48 -11.65
N THR A 265 8.65 0.38 -10.67
CA THR A 265 9.19 -0.07 -9.38
C THR A 265 8.16 -0.80 -8.53
N ALA A 266 6.87 -0.66 -8.86
CA ALA A 266 5.74 -1.10 -8.06
C ALA A 266 5.89 -0.62 -6.61
N SER A 267 6.01 0.70 -6.44
CA SER A 267 6.13 1.35 -5.14
C SER A 267 4.81 1.25 -4.38
N LEU A 268 4.80 0.51 -3.26
CA LEU A 268 3.59 0.16 -2.52
C LEU A 268 3.61 0.70 -1.09
N GLY A 269 4.51 0.21 -0.23
CA GLY A 269 4.61 0.63 1.16
C GLY A 269 5.21 2.03 1.31
N LEU A 270 4.70 2.81 2.28
CA LEU A 270 5.25 4.12 2.64
C LEU A 270 5.14 4.30 4.15
N THR A 271 6.23 4.67 4.79
CA THR A 271 6.27 5.16 6.17
C THR A 271 7.34 6.24 6.31
N PHE A 272 7.25 7.04 7.36
CA PHE A 272 8.25 8.07 7.66
C PHE A 272 9.13 7.66 8.85
N GLY A 273 10.40 8.06 8.83
CA GLY A 273 11.34 7.77 9.89
C GLY A 273 10.92 8.41 11.21
N GLU A 274 10.72 7.60 12.24
CA GLU A 274 10.29 8.04 13.59
C GLU A 274 11.49 8.38 14.49
N GLY A 275 12.69 7.91 14.15
CA GLY A 275 13.87 7.90 15.01
C GLY A 275 14.07 6.52 15.66
N GLY A 276 14.69 6.46 16.82
CA GLY A 276 15.04 5.20 17.49
C GLY A 276 16.38 4.65 17.02
N LEU A 277 16.43 3.41 16.52
CA LEU A 277 17.69 2.74 16.12
C LEU A 277 18.34 3.38 14.87
N PHE A 278 17.57 3.96 13.98
CA PHE A 278 18.12 4.60 12.78
C PHE A 278 18.80 5.93 13.11
N PRO A 279 19.95 6.26 12.47
CA PRO A 279 20.61 7.56 12.60
C PRO A 279 19.68 8.74 12.36
N ALA A 280 19.97 9.88 12.99
CA ALA A 280 19.11 11.08 12.95
C ALA A 280 18.79 11.57 11.51
N ARG A 281 19.68 11.33 10.53
CA ARG A 281 19.47 11.71 9.12
C ARG A 281 18.25 11.05 8.46
N TYR A 282 17.79 9.95 9.02
CA TYR A 282 16.61 9.22 8.53
C TYR A 282 15.29 9.72 9.10
N ARG A 283 15.34 10.58 10.11
CA ARG A 283 14.14 11.11 10.77
C ARG A 283 13.34 12.00 9.83
N GLY A 284 12.05 11.79 9.78
CA GLY A 284 11.11 12.54 8.94
C GLY A 284 11.21 12.26 7.45
N GLY A 285 12.20 11.48 6.98
CA GLY A 285 12.29 11.04 5.59
C GLY A 285 11.45 9.81 5.31
N ALA A 286 11.16 9.55 4.03
CA ALA A 286 10.26 8.50 3.59
C ALA A 286 10.98 7.17 3.33
N PHE A 287 10.46 6.07 3.85
CA PHE A 287 10.84 4.70 3.51
C PHE A 287 9.79 4.11 2.60
N VAL A 288 10.19 3.60 1.44
CA VAL A 288 9.28 3.09 0.41
C VAL A 288 9.62 1.66 0.05
N GLY A 289 8.63 0.77 0.21
CA GLY A 289 8.73 -0.61 -0.26
C GLY A 289 8.43 -0.69 -1.75
N GLN A 290 9.41 -1.13 -2.54
CA GLN A 290 9.31 -1.32 -3.98
C GLN A 290 9.18 -2.79 -4.32
N HIS A 291 7.97 -3.22 -4.66
CA HIS A 291 7.62 -4.63 -4.92
C HIS A 291 8.29 -5.20 -6.17
N GLY A 292 8.65 -4.33 -7.11
CA GLY A 292 9.43 -4.65 -8.29
C GLY A 292 8.63 -4.96 -9.54
N SER A 293 9.28 -4.73 -10.69
CA SER A 293 8.67 -4.82 -12.02
C SER A 293 8.36 -6.27 -12.43
N TRP A 294 7.29 -6.43 -13.20
CA TRP A 294 6.97 -7.69 -13.88
C TRP A 294 7.19 -7.60 -15.41
N ASN A 295 7.17 -6.39 -15.97
CA ASN A 295 7.12 -6.09 -17.41
C ASN A 295 8.29 -5.21 -17.91
N ARG A 296 9.39 -5.14 -17.16
CA ARG A 296 10.58 -4.34 -17.50
C ARG A 296 11.85 -5.19 -17.56
N THR A 297 12.76 -4.86 -18.47
CA THR A 297 14.09 -5.46 -18.58
C THR A 297 15.15 -4.36 -18.73
N PRO A 298 16.21 -4.32 -17.89
CA PRO A 298 16.38 -5.13 -16.67
C PRO A 298 15.30 -4.82 -15.62
N ARG A 299 15.08 -5.74 -14.67
CA ARG A 299 14.10 -5.55 -13.59
C ARG A 299 14.47 -4.35 -12.72
N THR A 300 13.47 -3.70 -12.14
CA THR A 300 13.62 -2.54 -11.24
C THR A 300 12.74 -2.70 -10.01
N GLY A 301 13.01 -1.96 -8.94
CA GLY A 301 12.39 -2.16 -7.64
C GLY A 301 13.05 -3.33 -6.89
N TYR A 302 12.26 -4.21 -6.26
CA TYR A 302 12.76 -5.34 -5.46
C TYR A 302 13.68 -4.88 -4.33
N ARG A 303 13.29 -3.81 -3.64
CA ARG A 303 14.09 -3.20 -2.57
C ARG A 303 13.24 -2.30 -1.69
N VAL A 304 13.80 -1.88 -0.58
CA VAL A 304 13.30 -0.75 0.19
C VAL A 304 14.25 0.41 0.00
N ILE A 305 13.73 1.58 -0.31
CA ILE A 305 14.49 2.81 -0.45
C ILE A 305 14.14 3.80 0.65
N PHE A 306 15.06 4.71 0.93
CA PHE A 306 14.86 5.91 1.74
C PHE A 306 14.97 7.14 0.87
N VAL A 307 14.04 8.08 1.00
CA VAL A 307 14.10 9.40 0.38
C VAL A 307 14.25 10.44 1.49
N PRO A 308 15.33 11.23 1.49
CA PRO A 308 15.55 12.26 2.52
C PRO A 308 14.51 13.40 2.37
N PHE A 309 14.11 13.96 3.50
CA PHE A 309 13.19 15.09 3.58
C PHE A 309 13.82 16.24 4.37
N SER A 310 13.45 17.46 4.01
CA SER A 310 13.77 18.68 4.73
C SER A 310 12.58 19.63 4.67
N GLY A 311 12.15 20.13 5.83
CA GLY A 311 10.96 21.00 5.90
C GLY A 311 9.67 20.33 5.41
N GLY A 312 9.56 19.00 5.56
CA GLY A 312 8.38 18.23 5.16
C GLY A 312 8.25 17.94 3.67
N VAL A 313 9.31 18.12 2.88
CA VAL A 313 9.36 17.83 1.44
C VAL A 313 10.62 17.02 1.08
N PRO A 314 10.60 16.22 -0.01
CA PRO A 314 11.78 15.50 -0.48
C PRO A 314 12.94 16.45 -0.79
N SER A 315 14.16 16.08 -0.36
CA SER A 315 15.34 16.97 -0.42
C SER A 315 16.56 16.38 -1.09
N GLY A 316 16.49 15.12 -1.57
CA GLY A 316 17.64 14.49 -2.21
C GLY A 316 17.29 13.21 -2.98
N PRO A 317 18.30 12.54 -3.56
CA PRO A 317 18.13 11.28 -4.25
C PRO A 317 17.79 10.14 -3.28
N PRO A 318 17.17 9.03 -3.77
CA PRO A 318 16.87 7.89 -2.93
C PRO A 318 18.14 7.11 -2.58
N GLU A 319 18.13 6.49 -1.39
CA GLU A 319 19.18 5.58 -0.91
C GLU A 319 18.59 4.16 -0.76
N ASP A 320 19.34 3.12 -1.10
CA ASP A 320 18.94 1.74 -0.84
C ASP A 320 19.08 1.39 0.65
N ILE A 321 18.02 0.86 1.24
CA ILE A 321 17.97 0.43 2.65
C ILE A 321 18.04 -1.10 2.76
N LEU A 322 17.26 -1.80 1.94
CA LEU A 322 17.22 -3.25 1.92
C LEU A 322 17.13 -3.73 0.47
N THR A 323 18.08 -4.59 0.08
CA THR A 323 18.22 -5.15 -1.27
C THR A 323 18.40 -6.67 -1.19
N GLY A 324 18.64 -7.33 -2.34
CA GLY A 324 18.93 -8.75 -2.39
C GLY A 324 17.69 -9.63 -2.64
N PHE A 325 16.61 -9.05 -3.10
CA PHE A 325 15.37 -9.76 -3.42
C PHE A 325 15.34 -10.37 -4.83
N LEU A 326 16.42 -10.22 -5.60
CA LEU A 326 16.61 -10.89 -6.90
C LEU A 326 17.85 -11.77 -6.83
N ASN A 327 17.76 -12.98 -7.41
CA ASN A 327 18.93 -13.83 -7.61
C ASN A 327 19.73 -13.40 -8.86
N ALA A 328 20.86 -14.09 -9.12
CA ALA A 328 21.71 -13.81 -10.27
C ALA A 328 21.05 -14.06 -11.64
N GLN A 329 19.91 -14.71 -11.67
CA GLN A 329 19.09 -14.98 -12.87
C GLN A 329 17.87 -14.05 -12.97
N ASP A 330 17.86 -12.93 -12.25
CA ASP A 330 16.73 -11.98 -12.18
C ASP A 330 15.39 -12.61 -11.73
N GLN A 331 15.44 -13.67 -10.91
CA GLN A 331 14.25 -14.28 -10.35
C GLN A 331 13.99 -13.69 -8.96
N ALA A 332 12.74 -13.38 -8.66
CA ALA A 332 12.34 -12.89 -7.36
C ALA A 332 12.48 -13.96 -6.28
N MET A 333 13.27 -13.69 -5.25
CA MET A 333 13.37 -14.45 -4.02
C MET A 333 12.48 -13.88 -2.92
N GLY A 334 12.11 -12.62 -3.04
CA GLY A 334 11.21 -11.88 -2.18
C GLY A 334 10.74 -10.61 -2.86
N ARG A 335 9.69 -9.97 -2.30
CA ARG A 335 9.13 -8.73 -2.83
C ARG A 335 8.62 -7.85 -1.69
N PRO A 336 9.28 -6.71 -1.37
CA PRO A 336 8.84 -5.80 -0.32
C PRO A 336 7.48 -5.18 -0.61
N VAL A 337 6.61 -5.13 0.40
CA VAL A 337 5.29 -4.49 0.32
C VAL A 337 5.14 -3.44 1.42
N GLY A 338 4.52 -3.80 2.54
CA GLY A 338 4.32 -2.91 3.68
C GLY A 338 5.62 -2.64 4.42
N VAL A 339 5.80 -1.42 4.87
CA VAL A 339 6.92 -0.96 5.69
C VAL A 339 6.39 -0.26 6.93
N GLN A 340 6.96 -0.55 8.11
CA GLN A 340 6.51 0.01 9.38
C GLN A 340 7.66 -0.03 10.40
N PHE A 341 7.78 0.97 11.26
CA PHE A 341 8.72 0.93 12.38
C PHE A 341 8.16 0.13 13.56
N ASP A 342 8.99 -0.69 14.21
CA ASP A 342 8.66 -1.31 15.49
C ASP A 342 8.83 -0.32 16.66
N GLY A 343 8.52 -0.75 17.89
CA GLY A 343 8.62 0.08 19.08
C GLY A 343 10.06 0.49 19.45
N ALA A 344 11.07 -0.26 19.01
CA ALA A 344 12.50 0.04 19.20
C ALA A 344 13.06 0.96 18.11
N GLY A 345 12.31 1.18 17.01
CA GLY A 345 12.74 1.99 15.88
C GLY A 345 13.52 1.20 14.83
N ALA A 346 13.39 -0.13 14.75
CA ALA A 346 13.83 -0.92 13.61
C ALA A 346 12.73 -0.90 12.53
N LEU A 347 13.11 -0.97 11.26
CA LEU A 347 12.19 -1.03 10.14
C LEU A 347 11.75 -2.47 9.90
N LEU A 348 10.45 -2.71 9.95
CA LEU A 348 9.82 -3.96 9.55
C LEU A 348 9.39 -3.88 8.09
N VAL A 349 9.64 -4.94 7.34
CA VAL A 349 9.32 -5.04 5.91
C VAL A 349 8.56 -6.33 5.65
N ALA A 350 7.33 -6.22 5.18
CA ALA A 350 6.55 -7.37 4.73
C ALA A 350 7.03 -7.81 3.34
N ASP A 351 7.31 -9.10 3.21
CA ASP A 351 7.75 -9.76 1.98
C ASP A 351 6.75 -10.87 1.64
N ASP A 352 5.89 -10.61 0.67
CA ASP A 352 4.76 -11.47 0.34
C ASP A 352 5.16 -12.73 -0.46
N VAL A 353 6.28 -12.70 -1.15
CA VAL A 353 6.83 -13.85 -1.88
C VAL A 353 7.74 -14.69 -0.99
N GLY A 354 8.56 -14.04 -0.15
CA GLY A 354 9.39 -14.72 0.84
C GLY A 354 8.60 -15.27 2.03
N ASN A 355 7.34 -14.85 2.23
CA ASN A 355 6.49 -15.22 3.36
C ASN A 355 7.11 -14.90 4.72
N VAL A 356 7.78 -13.73 4.79
CA VAL A 356 8.51 -13.29 5.97
C VAL A 356 8.25 -11.81 6.27
N ILE A 357 8.48 -11.45 7.54
CA ILE A 357 8.69 -10.06 7.96
C ILE A 357 10.17 -9.91 8.28
N TRP A 358 10.86 -9.08 7.51
CA TRP A 358 12.23 -8.67 7.77
C TRP A 358 12.26 -7.59 8.84
N ARG A 359 13.23 -7.66 9.76
CA ARG A 359 13.55 -6.61 10.72
C ARG A 359 14.91 -6.03 10.38
N VAL A 360 14.95 -4.75 10.04
CA VAL A 360 16.15 -4.04 9.58
C VAL A 360 16.55 -3.02 10.63
N SER A 361 17.77 -3.10 11.08
CA SER A 361 18.41 -2.13 11.98
C SER A 361 19.80 -1.80 11.44
N PRO A 362 20.37 -0.63 11.77
CA PRO A 362 21.75 -0.31 11.46
C PRO A 362 22.71 -1.38 12.00
N ALA A 363 23.79 -1.66 11.26
CA ALA A 363 24.87 -2.49 11.78
C ALA A 363 25.52 -1.76 12.98
N THR A 364 25.74 -2.51 14.08
CA THR A 364 26.45 -2.04 15.27
C THR A 364 27.94 -1.91 15.00
#